data_b47cc72e11e61a74e925c1fada41032d
#
_entry.id   b47cc72e11e61a74e925c1fada41032d
#
_cell.length_a   1.000
_cell.length_b   1.000
_cell.length_c   1.000
_cell.angle_alpha   90.00
_cell.angle_beta   90.00
_cell.angle_gamma   90.00
#
_symmetry.space_group_name_H-M   'P 1'
#
loop_
_entity.id
_entity.type
_entity.pdbx_description
1 polymer ?
#
loop_
_entity_poly.entity_id
_entity_poly.type
_entity_poly.pdbx_seq_one_letter_code
_entity_poly.pdbx_strand_id
1 'polypeptide(L)'
;MRSATVAAQAFVSDLTLQMYLASDLHASAVERKLIVIGEAAGDLSSDLLRRYSQVRWDLITGIRHKLVHEYFEIDGRRIWQTVTEDLPDLLKNIDLIVASEV
;
A
#
# COMPACT_ATOMS: atom_id res chain seq x y z
N MET A 1 -5.06 3.55 7.93
CA MET A 1 -3.99 2.82 7.22
C MET A 1 -4.14 1.31 7.29
N ARG A 2 -4.36 0.76 8.46
CA ARG A 2 -4.52 -0.70 8.63
C ARG A 2 -5.68 -1.26 7.82
N SER A 3 -6.84 -0.64 7.91
CA SER A 3 -8.03 -1.08 7.21
C SER A 3 -7.82 -1.13 5.69
N ALA A 4 -7.20 -0.09 5.13
CA ALA A 4 -6.92 -0.03 3.70
C ALA A 4 -5.91 -1.11 3.28
N THR A 5 -4.91 -1.39 4.13
CA THR A 5 -3.91 -2.42 3.86
C THR A 5 -4.55 -3.81 3.83
N VAL A 6 -5.38 -4.11 4.82
CA VAL A 6 -6.12 -5.37 4.88
C VAL A 6 -7.05 -5.52 3.68
N ALA A 7 -7.76 -4.46 3.31
CA ALA A 7 -8.68 -4.49 2.18
C ALA A 7 -7.95 -4.75 0.85
N ALA A 8 -6.84 -4.06 0.62
CA ALA A 8 -6.07 -4.24 -0.61
C ALA A 8 -5.59 -5.69 -0.76
N GLN A 9 -5.08 -6.28 0.32
CA GLN A 9 -4.64 -7.67 0.31
C GLN A 9 -5.81 -8.63 0.05
N ALA A 10 -6.96 -8.37 0.67
CA ALA A 10 -8.15 -9.20 0.49
C ALA A 10 -8.65 -9.17 -0.96
N PHE A 11 -8.57 -8.01 -1.61
CA PHE A 11 -9.04 -7.87 -2.99
C PHE A 11 -8.32 -8.78 -3.98
N VAL A 12 -7.08 -9.16 -3.69
CA VAL A 12 -6.27 -9.99 -4.60
C VAL A 12 -6.02 -11.39 -4.07
N SER A 13 -6.57 -11.75 -2.90
CA SER A 13 -6.24 -13.00 -2.22
C SER A 13 -6.55 -14.24 -3.05
N ASP A 14 -7.58 -14.21 -3.90
CA ASP A 14 -8.00 -15.32 -4.74
C ASP A 14 -7.57 -15.15 -6.21
N LEU A 15 -6.74 -14.14 -6.50
CA LEU A 15 -6.33 -13.84 -7.86
C LEU A 15 -4.91 -14.31 -8.14
N THR A 16 -4.68 -14.72 -9.39
CA THR A 16 -3.32 -14.83 -9.93
C THR A 16 -2.93 -13.49 -10.53
N LEU A 17 -1.63 -13.31 -10.81
CA LEU A 17 -1.14 -12.12 -11.50
C LEU A 17 -1.90 -11.90 -12.82
N GLN A 18 -2.12 -12.97 -13.59
CA GLN A 18 -2.81 -12.87 -14.87
C GLN A 18 -4.26 -12.39 -14.70
N MET A 19 -4.95 -12.90 -13.71
CA MET A 19 -6.32 -12.47 -13.40
C MET A 19 -6.36 -11.00 -12.99
N TYR A 20 -5.40 -10.57 -12.16
CA TYR A 20 -5.30 -9.18 -11.73
C TYR A 20 -5.06 -8.25 -12.91
N LEU A 21 -4.10 -8.59 -13.77
CA LEU A 21 -3.75 -7.76 -14.94
C LEU A 21 -4.91 -7.64 -15.93
N ALA A 22 -5.81 -8.62 -15.95
CA ALA A 22 -6.98 -8.64 -16.83
C ALA A 22 -8.21 -7.95 -16.23
N SER A 23 -8.14 -7.51 -14.97
CA SER A 23 -9.31 -6.97 -14.25
C SER A 23 -9.15 -5.50 -13.90
N ASP A 24 -9.79 -4.65 -14.68
CA ASP A 24 -9.83 -3.23 -14.39
C ASP A 24 -10.51 -2.93 -13.04
N LEU A 25 -11.53 -3.71 -12.71
CA LEU A 25 -12.24 -3.58 -11.43
C LEU A 25 -11.30 -3.78 -10.24
N HIS A 26 -10.54 -4.87 -10.24
CA HIS A 26 -9.61 -5.15 -9.14
C HIS A 26 -8.46 -4.17 -9.11
N ALA A 27 -7.93 -3.78 -10.26
CA ALA A 27 -6.86 -2.79 -10.33
C ALA A 27 -7.32 -1.46 -9.73
N SER A 28 -8.50 -0.99 -10.11
CA SER A 28 -9.04 0.28 -9.60
C SER A 28 -9.27 0.23 -8.09
N ALA A 29 -9.79 -0.89 -7.59
CA ALA A 29 -10.04 -1.04 -6.16
C ALA A 29 -8.74 -1.04 -5.35
N VAL A 30 -7.73 -1.77 -5.81
CA VAL A 30 -6.41 -1.83 -5.17
C VAL A 30 -5.73 -0.47 -5.20
N GLU A 31 -5.72 0.19 -6.35
CA GLU A 31 -5.10 1.50 -6.52
C GLU A 31 -5.70 2.54 -5.57
N ARG A 32 -7.02 2.53 -5.41
CA ARG A 32 -7.68 3.44 -4.46
C ARG A 32 -7.18 3.20 -3.03
N LYS A 33 -7.03 1.94 -2.62
CA LYS A 33 -6.54 1.63 -1.28
C LYS A 33 -5.08 2.03 -1.09
N LEU A 34 -4.26 1.88 -2.12
CA LEU A 34 -2.87 2.33 -2.07
C LEU A 34 -2.76 3.85 -1.92
N ILE A 35 -3.65 4.60 -2.57
CA ILE A 35 -3.73 6.06 -2.40
C ILE A 35 -4.06 6.40 -0.95
N VAL A 36 -5.06 5.73 -0.37
CA VAL A 36 -5.45 5.94 1.03
C VAL A 36 -4.29 5.65 1.98
N ILE A 37 -3.58 4.55 1.76
CA ILE A 37 -2.42 4.17 2.58
C ILE A 37 -1.34 5.25 2.47
N GLY A 38 -1.03 5.70 1.27
CA GLY A 38 -0.01 6.73 1.03
C GLY A 38 -0.37 8.07 1.65
N GLU A 39 -1.63 8.47 1.58
CA GLU A 39 -2.10 9.70 2.22
C GLU A 39 -1.97 9.60 3.75
N ALA A 40 -2.37 8.47 4.32
CA ALA A 40 -2.26 8.27 5.76
C ALA A 40 -0.79 8.30 6.21
N ALA A 41 0.11 7.69 5.44
CA ALA A 41 1.54 7.71 5.74
C ALA A 41 2.10 9.13 5.68
N GLY A 42 1.64 9.94 4.72
CA GLY A 42 2.06 11.33 4.59
C GLY A 42 1.62 12.23 5.74
N ASP A 43 0.60 11.83 6.48
CA ASP A 43 0.08 12.58 7.63
C ASP A 43 0.77 12.21 8.95
N LEU A 44 1.62 11.20 8.95
CA LEU A 44 2.34 10.80 10.16
C LEU A 44 3.42 11.81 10.51
N SER A 45 3.70 11.97 11.82
CA SER A 45 4.73 12.89 12.27
C SER A 45 6.12 12.41 11.83
N SER A 46 7.02 13.35 11.61
CA SER A 46 8.40 13.00 11.25
C SER A 46 9.09 12.22 12.37
N ASP A 47 8.73 12.46 13.62
CA ASP A 47 9.26 11.70 14.75
C ASP A 47 8.85 10.24 14.68
N LEU A 48 7.57 9.97 14.39
CA LEU A 48 7.08 8.59 14.25
C LEU A 48 7.75 7.88 13.08
N LEU A 49 7.90 8.56 11.95
CA LEU A 49 8.57 7.99 10.78
C LEU A 49 10.02 7.61 11.09
N ARG A 50 10.72 8.43 11.86
CA ARG A 50 12.11 8.14 12.26
C ARG A 50 12.18 6.96 13.22
N ARG A 51 11.25 6.87 14.17
CA ARG A 51 11.24 5.78 15.16
C ARG A 51 10.98 4.42 14.52
N TYR A 52 10.26 4.39 13.42
CA TYR A 52 9.91 3.15 12.71
C TYR A 52 10.52 3.15 11.32
N SER A 53 11.82 3.41 11.25
CA SER A 53 12.55 3.54 9.99
C SER A 53 12.71 2.24 9.21
N GLN A 54 12.37 1.09 9.80
CA GLN A 54 12.34 -0.19 9.09
C GLN A 54 11.22 -0.24 8.05
N VAL A 55 10.21 0.63 8.17
CA VAL A 55 9.15 0.73 7.17
C VAL A 55 9.63 1.60 6.02
N ARG A 56 9.39 1.16 4.79
CA ARG A 56 9.75 1.91 3.59
C ARG A 56 8.69 2.98 3.31
N TRP A 57 8.69 4.01 4.16
CA TRP A 57 7.75 5.14 4.04
C TRP A 57 7.88 5.85 2.69
N ASP A 58 9.10 5.96 2.19
CA ASP A 58 9.39 6.56 0.89
C ASP A 58 8.71 5.81 -0.26
N LEU A 59 8.71 4.47 -0.20
CA LEU A 59 8.06 3.63 -1.19
C LEU A 59 6.54 3.83 -1.17
N ILE A 60 5.96 3.86 0.03
CA ILE A 60 4.51 4.00 0.22
C ILE A 60 4.00 5.34 -0.30
N THR A 61 4.66 6.42 0.09
CA THR A 61 4.28 7.77 -0.38
C THR A 61 4.58 7.96 -1.85
N GLY A 62 5.66 7.35 -2.34
CA GLY A 62 6.03 7.39 -3.75
C GLY A 62 5.01 6.72 -4.67
N ILE A 63 4.47 5.59 -4.26
CA ILE A 63 3.42 4.90 -5.01
C ILE A 63 2.16 5.76 -5.07
N ARG A 64 1.76 6.37 -3.96
CA ARG A 64 0.62 7.28 -3.92
C ARG A 64 0.83 8.45 -4.88
N HIS A 65 2.02 9.06 -4.85
CA HIS A 65 2.34 10.17 -5.74
C HIS A 65 2.19 9.74 -7.21
N LYS A 66 2.72 8.58 -7.56
CA LYS A 66 2.66 8.05 -8.92
C LYS A 66 1.21 7.77 -9.36
N LEU A 67 0.41 7.17 -8.49
CA LEU A 67 -0.99 6.86 -8.78
C LEU A 67 -1.84 8.12 -9.00
N VAL A 68 -1.51 9.21 -8.33
CA VAL A 68 -2.27 10.46 -8.44
C VAL A 68 -1.79 11.32 -9.62
N HIS A 69 -0.48 11.42 -9.83
CA HIS A 69 0.11 12.38 -10.76
C HIS A 69 0.64 11.76 -12.06
N GLU A 70 0.92 10.45 -12.07
CA GLU A 70 1.51 9.78 -13.23
C GLU A 70 0.69 8.53 -13.60
N TYR A 71 -0.63 8.65 -13.54
CA TYR A 71 -1.56 7.52 -13.65
C TYR A 71 -1.32 6.68 -14.91
N PHE A 72 -1.06 7.31 -16.05
CA PHE A 72 -0.88 6.59 -17.31
C PHE A 72 0.43 5.81 -17.40
N GLU A 73 1.33 5.99 -16.44
CA GLU A 73 2.60 5.29 -16.37
C GLU A 73 2.60 4.16 -15.35
N ILE A 74 1.41 3.79 -14.83
CA ILE A 74 1.28 2.75 -13.82
C ILE A 74 1.57 1.38 -14.43
N ASP A 75 2.50 0.65 -13.79
CA ASP A 75 2.80 -0.73 -14.14
C ASP A 75 2.01 -1.67 -13.21
N GLY A 76 1.06 -2.39 -13.79
CA GLY A 76 0.21 -3.31 -13.03
C GLY A 76 1.00 -4.40 -12.31
N ARG A 77 2.09 -4.87 -12.90
CA ARG A 77 2.96 -5.89 -12.27
C ARG A 77 3.63 -5.33 -11.03
N ARG A 78 4.04 -4.08 -11.06
CA ARG A 78 4.65 -3.42 -9.91
C ARG A 78 3.63 -3.23 -8.78
N ILE A 79 2.41 -2.88 -9.13
CA ILE A 79 1.32 -2.76 -8.14
C ILE A 79 1.03 -4.13 -7.51
N TRP A 80 0.95 -5.17 -8.32
CA TRP A 80 0.75 -6.53 -7.83
C TRP A 80 1.84 -6.93 -6.84
N GLN A 81 3.10 -6.65 -7.16
CA GLN A 81 4.23 -6.91 -6.29
C GLN A 81 4.10 -6.17 -4.96
N THR A 82 3.70 -4.90 -5.00
CA THR A 82 3.49 -4.11 -3.80
C THR A 82 2.44 -4.75 -2.89
N VAL A 83 1.31 -5.16 -3.45
CA VAL A 83 0.20 -5.71 -2.66
C VAL A 83 0.55 -7.08 -2.09
N THR A 84 1.22 -7.91 -2.86
CA THR A 84 1.52 -9.30 -2.45
C THR A 84 2.77 -9.43 -1.62
N GLU A 85 3.73 -8.53 -1.77
CA GLU A 85 5.02 -8.61 -1.08
C GLU A 85 5.22 -7.50 -0.03
N ASP A 86 4.93 -6.24 -0.39
CA ASP A 86 5.23 -5.12 0.49
C ASP A 86 4.15 -4.88 1.56
N LEU A 87 2.87 -5.05 1.21
CA LEU A 87 1.78 -4.81 2.16
C LEU A 87 1.74 -5.78 3.33
N PRO A 88 2.06 -7.08 3.17
CA PRO A 88 2.14 -7.97 4.34
C PRO A 88 3.14 -7.49 5.38
N ASP A 89 4.31 -7.02 4.95
CA ASP A 89 5.31 -6.46 5.85
C ASP A 89 4.84 -5.16 6.48
N LEU A 90 4.19 -4.31 5.70
CA LEU A 90 3.62 -3.07 6.21
C LEU A 90 2.58 -3.34 7.30
N LEU A 91 1.68 -4.29 7.06
CA LEU A 91 0.64 -4.64 8.03
C LEU A 91 1.26 -5.10 9.35
N LYS A 92 2.29 -5.95 9.28
CA LYS A 92 3.01 -6.41 10.45
C LYS A 92 3.61 -5.24 11.24
N ASN A 93 4.21 -4.29 10.54
CA ASN A 93 4.80 -3.11 11.19
C ASN A 93 3.72 -2.18 11.75
N ILE A 94 2.59 -2.01 11.06
CA ILE A 94 1.46 -1.22 11.56
C ILE A 94 0.98 -1.79 12.90
N ASP A 95 0.82 -3.11 12.99
CA ASP A 95 0.38 -3.75 14.22
C ASP A 95 1.38 -3.56 15.37
N LEU A 96 2.68 -3.60 15.06
CA LEU A 96 3.72 -3.31 16.05
C LEU A 96 3.66 -1.85 16.51
N ILE A 97 3.46 -0.92 15.60
CA ILE A 97 3.36 0.52 15.93
C ILE A 97 2.16 0.77 16.83
N VAL A 98 0.99 0.23 16.47
CA VAL A 98 -0.22 0.39 17.27
C VAL A 98 -0.02 -0.14 18.68
N ALA A 99 0.59 -1.32 18.82
CA ALA A 99 0.87 -1.93 20.13
C ALA A 99 1.85 -1.10 20.95
N SER A 100 2.82 -0.44 20.31
CA SER A 100 3.86 0.34 21.01
C SER A 100 3.42 1.74 21.39
N GLU A 101 2.47 2.33 20.67
CA GLU A 101 2.03 3.72 20.86
C GLU A 101 0.75 3.84 21.71
N VAL A 102 0.16 2.75 22.13
CA VAL A 102 -1.07 2.74 22.93
C VAL A 102 -0.78 2.83 24.43
#